data_4a431cb9d1154235b4e135efb25447e2
#
_entry.id   4a431cb9d1154235b4e135efb25447e2
#
_cell.length_a   1.000
_cell.length_b   1.000
_cell.length_c   1.000
_cell.angle_alpha   90.00
_cell.angle_beta   90.00
_cell.angle_gamma   90.00
#
_symmetry.space_group_name_H-M   'P 1'
#
loop_
_entity.id
_entity.type
_entity.pdbx_description
1 polymer ?
#
loop_
_entity_poly.entity_id
_entity_poly.type
_entity_poly.pdbx_seq_one_letter_code
_entity_poly.pdbx_strand_id
1 'polypeptide(L)'
;MNEESNFYLRFTDRQGVPLKVDPADLPMKTGRINNRNKFVLGPSGSGKSFLMNNIVEQYLTYNYDVVIVDTGDSYSGTCKYKGGRYIQYTEEKPITMNPFLMDKKEFNIEKIEFLTNLIFLIWQGPDAAMSAAQKSILDNVLMSYYHQYFNSGTQWYEKKTTEELILYLGKYNIHEEDIYADFENQAKGQNNYYDILGIAFDADADEIKEAFRKLAIEYHPDKNLNNPNYDSEKFYKVYEAYETLNDQEKRQIYNETQLILIKANEVIKHPKSAEEWNASFRTSIIKKIKELEERLEAKELSFNGFYDYCDKFLPLYLNNKKHTITEREFNLRTFLFVLKDFYKGGRYGTTLNESADNTLFDEPFIVFEIDNVKDNPKLFPIVTLIIMDTFIQKMRLRKDRRKALIIEEAWKAIASKLMGGYILYLYKTVRKFWGEAVVVTQELDDIIGNAVVKDSIINNSDTFILLDQTKFKDNFDRIAALLSLNKVERNKIFTINNLNNKFGRSRFKEFYLKRGSKGEVYGNEVSLEQYLTYTTEKPEKSAVEYYVQHYGNYDEALIKIIDDLKRFGDGLENLVSLVNLYQKPLDMKLTAYYQKIKPENTGKNVFKIISQELEDRNISLAELIKQNEYEKV
;
A
#
# COMPACT_ATOMS: atom_id res chain seq x y z
N MET A 1 -9.62 -18.52 35.03
CA MET A 1 -10.76 -19.37 34.57
C MET A 1 -10.54 -19.64 33.08
N ASN A 2 -10.56 -20.91 32.72
CA ASN A 2 -10.45 -21.32 31.32
C ASN A 2 -11.75 -21.01 30.59
N GLU A 3 -11.65 -20.44 29.39
CA GLU A 3 -12.79 -20.20 28.49
C GLU A 3 -12.95 -21.40 27.54
N GLU A 4 -14.18 -21.92 27.40
CA GLU A 4 -14.50 -23.02 26.50
C GLU A 4 -14.74 -22.47 25.10
N SER A 5 -13.69 -22.46 24.29
CA SER A 5 -13.70 -21.97 22.89
C SER A 5 -12.74 -22.80 22.05
N ASN A 6 -13.04 -22.93 20.76
CA ASN A 6 -12.14 -23.56 19.79
C ASN A 6 -10.98 -22.62 19.38
N PHE A 7 -11.09 -21.34 19.70
CA PHE A 7 -10.05 -20.34 19.48
C PHE A 7 -9.71 -19.67 20.81
N TYR A 8 -8.52 -19.90 21.30
CA TYR A 8 -8.04 -19.30 22.56
C TYR A 8 -6.53 -19.02 22.49
N LEU A 9 -6.13 -17.96 23.18
CA LEU A 9 -4.74 -17.65 23.46
C LEU A 9 -4.36 -18.24 24.81
N ARG A 10 -3.12 -18.70 24.91
CA ARG A 10 -2.54 -19.23 26.14
C ARG A 10 -1.82 -18.11 26.88
N PHE A 11 -2.32 -17.80 28.04
CA PHE A 11 -1.72 -16.89 28.99
C PHE A 11 -1.64 -17.58 30.35
N THR A 12 -1.19 -16.89 31.37
CA THR A 12 -1.24 -17.37 32.75
C THR A 12 -2.10 -16.43 33.60
N ASP A 13 -2.51 -16.92 34.75
CA ASP A 13 -2.92 -16.01 35.81
C ASP A 13 -1.69 -15.35 36.44
N ARG A 14 -1.90 -14.52 37.45
CA ARG A 14 -0.82 -13.77 38.09
C ARG A 14 0.15 -14.69 38.87
N GLN A 15 -0.21 -15.90 39.20
CA GLN A 15 0.60 -16.89 39.89
C GLN A 15 1.31 -17.86 38.94
N GLY A 16 1.03 -17.78 37.62
CA GLY A 16 1.63 -18.63 36.62
C GLY A 16 0.81 -19.85 36.22
N VAL A 17 -0.44 -19.96 36.70
CA VAL A 17 -1.32 -21.04 36.27
C VAL A 17 -1.78 -20.82 34.83
N PRO A 18 -1.56 -21.76 33.90
CA PRO A 18 -1.96 -21.63 32.51
C PRO A 18 -3.46 -21.43 32.33
N LEU A 19 -3.84 -20.46 31.52
CA LEU A 19 -5.22 -20.13 31.20
C LEU A 19 -5.45 -20.11 29.66
N LYS A 20 -6.64 -20.55 29.27
CA LYS A 20 -7.20 -20.40 27.94
C LYS A 20 -8.08 -19.16 27.91
N VAL A 21 -7.73 -18.18 27.09
CA VAL A 21 -8.43 -16.90 26.99
C VAL A 21 -8.86 -16.68 25.55
N ASP A 22 -10.15 -16.66 25.28
CA ASP A 22 -10.67 -16.33 23.96
C ASP A 22 -10.65 -14.81 23.75
N PRO A 23 -9.86 -14.30 22.81
CA PRO A 23 -9.75 -12.86 22.65
C PRO A 23 -10.98 -12.20 22.03
N ALA A 24 -11.84 -12.99 21.32
CA ALA A 24 -12.89 -12.39 20.50
C ALA A 24 -14.15 -13.25 20.29
N ASP A 25 -14.02 -14.53 19.91
CA ASP A 25 -15.17 -15.31 19.40
C ASP A 25 -16.21 -15.61 20.46
N LEU A 26 -15.80 -16.13 21.59
CA LEU A 26 -16.72 -16.39 22.72
C LEU A 26 -17.31 -15.08 23.26
N PRO A 27 -16.53 -13.99 23.47
CA PRO A 27 -17.09 -12.68 23.82
C PRO A 27 -18.12 -12.17 22.81
N MET A 28 -17.91 -12.37 21.51
CA MET A 28 -18.89 -11.99 20.47
C MET A 28 -20.14 -12.86 20.54
N LYS A 29 -19.97 -14.18 20.65
CA LYS A 29 -21.09 -15.13 20.75
C LYS A 29 -21.98 -14.86 21.98
N THR A 30 -21.39 -14.38 23.05
CA THR A 30 -22.11 -14.04 24.29
C THR A 30 -22.60 -12.57 24.31
N GLY A 31 -22.44 -11.83 23.24
CA GLY A 31 -22.87 -10.42 23.15
C GLY A 31 -22.04 -9.46 24.03
N ARG A 32 -20.88 -9.89 24.51
CA ARG A 32 -19.99 -9.06 25.35
C ARG A 32 -19.25 -8.01 24.52
N ILE A 33 -18.89 -8.34 23.28
CA ILE A 33 -18.28 -7.47 22.29
C ILE A 33 -19.01 -7.60 20.94
N ASN A 34 -18.91 -6.57 20.07
CA ASN A 34 -19.55 -6.53 18.77
C ASN A 34 -18.58 -6.68 17.60
N ASN A 35 -17.28 -6.53 17.86
CA ASN A 35 -16.22 -6.68 16.87
C ASN A 35 -14.96 -7.29 17.49
N ARG A 36 -14.00 -7.67 16.63
CA ARG A 36 -12.72 -8.28 17.03
C ARG A 36 -11.59 -7.27 17.18
N ASN A 37 -11.82 -6.02 16.79
CA ASN A 37 -10.78 -5.01 16.78
C ASN A 37 -10.23 -4.75 18.18
N LYS A 38 -8.92 -4.47 18.24
CA LYS A 38 -8.19 -4.29 19.49
C LYS A 38 -7.41 -2.98 19.48
N PHE A 39 -7.32 -2.42 20.66
CA PHE A 39 -6.44 -1.29 20.93
C PHE A 39 -5.48 -1.67 22.06
N VAL A 40 -4.19 -1.52 21.81
CA VAL A 40 -3.11 -1.88 22.73
C VAL A 40 -2.34 -0.65 23.13
N LEU A 41 -2.27 -0.37 24.43
CA LEU A 41 -1.58 0.78 25.00
C LEU A 41 -0.54 0.35 26.02
N GLY A 42 0.68 0.84 25.85
CA GLY A 42 1.73 0.61 26.83
C GLY A 42 2.95 1.47 26.57
N PRO A 43 3.51 2.14 27.58
CA PRO A 43 4.73 2.94 27.45
C PRO A 43 5.91 2.13 26.93
N SER A 44 6.94 2.83 26.47
CA SER A 44 8.21 2.19 26.08
C SER A 44 8.76 1.36 27.25
N GLY A 45 9.24 0.14 26.95
CA GLY A 45 9.75 -0.81 27.94
C GLY A 45 8.69 -1.56 28.75
N SER A 46 7.40 -1.32 28.51
CA SER A 46 6.31 -2.05 29.20
C SER A 46 6.13 -3.49 28.73
N GLY A 47 6.73 -3.89 27.59
CA GLY A 47 6.65 -5.23 27.02
C GLY A 47 5.59 -5.39 25.92
N LYS A 48 5.22 -4.31 25.21
CA LYS A 48 4.26 -4.35 24.09
C LYS A 48 4.68 -5.35 23.02
N SER A 49 5.84 -5.14 22.42
CA SER A 49 6.35 -6.01 21.34
C SER A 49 6.49 -7.46 21.81
N PHE A 50 6.88 -7.68 23.06
CA PHE A 50 6.94 -8.99 23.68
C PHE A 50 5.58 -9.69 23.76
N LEU A 51 4.53 -8.97 24.20
CA LEU A 51 3.16 -9.50 24.25
C LEU A 51 2.61 -9.72 22.83
N MET A 52 2.82 -8.77 21.95
CA MET A 52 2.26 -8.83 20.59
C MET A 52 2.90 -9.95 19.77
N ASN A 53 4.22 -10.15 19.87
CA ASN A 53 4.87 -11.30 19.23
C ASN A 53 4.29 -12.64 19.70
N ASN A 54 4.03 -12.81 21.02
CA ASN A 54 3.38 -14.00 21.52
C ASN A 54 1.94 -14.19 20.99
N ILE A 55 1.18 -13.10 20.87
CA ILE A 55 -0.16 -13.16 20.28
C ILE A 55 -0.08 -13.54 18.79
N VAL A 56 0.83 -12.94 18.03
CA VAL A 56 1.06 -13.22 16.60
C VAL A 56 1.46 -14.67 16.39
N GLU A 57 2.41 -15.20 17.17
CA GLU A 57 2.82 -16.59 17.08
C GLU A 57 1.65 -17.54 17.32
N GLN A 58 0.82 -17.25 18.32
CA GLN A 58 -0.37 -18.04 18.59
C GLN A 58 -1.42 -17.92 17.48
N TYR A 59 -1.60 -16.73 16.88
CA TYR A 59 -2.48 -16.55 15.73
C TYR A 59 -2.07 -17.43 14.54
N LEU A 60 -0.76 -17.48 14.25
CA LEU A 60 -0.22 -18.31 13.19
C LEU A 60 -0.50 -19.81 13.43
N THR A 61 -0.52 -20.30 14.68
CA THR A 61 -0.90 -21.67 14.99
C THR A 61 -2.37 -21.98 14.69
N TYR A 62 -3.22 -20.96 14.63
CA TYR A 62 -4.64 -21.05 14.25
C TYR A 62 -4.88 -20.73 12.78
N ASN A 63 -3.81 -20.72 11.98
CA ASN A 63 -3.90 -20.49 10.54
C ASN A 63 -4.46 -19.10 10.16
N TYR A 64 -4.13 -18.08 10.97
CA TYR A 64 -4.40 -16.69 10.63
C TYR A 64 -3.53 -16.21 9.50
N ASP A 65 -4.07 -15.32 8.67
CA ASP A 65 -3.27 -14.42 7.87
C ASP A 65 -2.96 -13.18 8.70
N VAL A 66 -1.68 -12.91 8.95
CA VAL A 66 -1.23 -11.78 9.76
C VAL A 66 -0.42 -10.81 8.92
N VAL A 67 -0.83 -9.56 8.88
CA VAL A 67 -0.09 -8.47 8.26
C VAL A 67 0.25 -7.44 9.34
N ILE A 68 1.52 -7.09 9.45
CA ILE A 68 2.04 -6.13 10.43
C ILE A 68 2.65 -4.94 9.71
N VAL A 69 2.31 -3.74 10.17
CA VAL A 69 2.98 -2.48 9.83
C VAL A 69 3.75 -2.04 11.05
N ASP A 70 5.08 -2.09 10.97
CA ASP A 70 5.99 -1.83 12.08
C ASP A 70 6.96 -0.67 11.77
N THR A 71 7.34 0.09 12.78
CA THR A 71 8.32 1.18 12.69
C THR A 71 9.43 1.04 13.74
N GLY A 72 9.71 -0.15 14.21
CA GLY A 72 10.68 -0.37 15.27
C GLY A 72 11.42 -1.69 15.19
N ASP A 73 11.34 -2.38 14.05
CA ASP A 73 11.96 -3.68 13.81
C ASP A 73 11.64 -4.72 14.92
N SER A 74 10.39 -4.66 15.41
CA SER A 74 9.94 -5.46 16.56
C SER A 74 9.61 -6.91 16.19
N TYR A 75 9.38 -7.23 14.91
CA TYR A 75 8.87 -8.52 14.47
C TYR A 75 9.80 -9.30 13.53
N SER A 76 11.00 -8.80 13.23
CA SER A 76 11.91 -9.46 12.28
C SER A 76 12.32 -10.86 12.74
N GLY A 77 12.57 -11.05 14.05
CA GLY A 77 12.90 -12.36 14.60
C GLY A 77 11.75 -13.36 14.43
N THR A 78 10.55 -13.00 14.86
CA THR A 78 9.34 -13.85 14.71
C THR A 78 9.03 -14.11 13.25
N CYS A 79 9.19 -13.12 12.37
CA CYS A 79 8.94 -13.27 10.95
C CYS A 79 9.89 -14.29 10.31
N LYS A 80 11.19 -14.16 10.58
CA LYS A 80 12.21 -15.11 10.10
C LYS A 80 11.98 -16.52 10.66
N TYR A 81 11.71 -16.63 11.97
CA TYR A 81 11.47 -17.91 12.64
C TYR A 81 10.25 -18.66 12.10
N LYS A 82 9.17 -17.95 11.81
CA LYS A 82 7.94 -18.55 11.28
C LYS A 82 7.89 -18.65 9.75
N GLY A 83 9.00 -18.34 9.06
CA GLY A 83 9.07 -18.36 7.61
C GLY A 83 8.19 -17.33 6.93
N GLY A 84 7.85 -16.25 7.62
CA GLY A 84 7.06 -15.16 7.08
C GLY A 84 7.88 -14.24 6.15
N ARG A 85 7.18 -13.38 5.44
CA ARG A 85 7.79 -12.42 4.53
C ARG A 85 8.07 -11.10 5.23
N TYR A 86 9.35 -10.79 5.45
CA TYR A 86 9.80 -9.52 6.01
C TYR A 86 10.17 -8.56 4.88
N ILE A 87 9.44 -7.44 4.79
CA ILE A 87 9.61 -6.44 3.74
C ILE A 87 10.05 -5.14 4.41
N GLN A 88 11.32 -4.81 4.25
CA GLN A 88 11.89 -3.57 4.77
C GLN A 88 12.01 -2.54 3.65
N TYR A 89 11.51 -1.33 3.91
CA TYR A 89 11.73 -0.21 3.02
C TYR A 89 13.18 0.29 3.12
N THR A 90 13.89 0.36 1.99
CA THR A 90 15.14 1.10 1.85
C THR A 90 15.07 1.95 0.58
N GLU A 91 15.91 2.98 0.46
CA GLU A 91 15.98 3.77 -0.79
C GLU A 91 16.41 2.92 -1.99
N GLU A 92 17.24 1.89 -1.76
CA GLU A 92 17.72 0.95 -2.79
C GLU A 92 16.69 -0.14 -3.11
N LYS A 93 15.83 -0.48 -2.15
CA LYS A 93 14.74 -1.45 -2.29
C LYS A 93 13.47 -0.87 -1.72
N PRO A 94 12.83 0.05 -2.44
CA PRO A 94 11.55 0.62 -2.02
C PRO A 94 10.47 -0.47 -1.99
N ILE A 95 9.48 -0.31 -1.12
CA ILE A 95 8.26 -1.10 -1.18
C ILE A 95 7.51 -0.65 -2.43
N THR A 96 7.45 -1.54 -3.41
CA THR A 96 6.79 -1.28 -4.67
C THR A 96 5.46 -2.02 -4.71
N MET A 97 4.43 -1.32 -5.09
CA MET A 97 3.10 -1.89 -5.32
C MET A 97 2.43 -1.11 -6.43
N ASN A 98 1.75 -1.81 -7.31
CA ASN A 98 0.90 -1.18 -8.30
C ASN A 98 -0.58 -1.24 -7.86
N PRO A 99 -1.09 -0.23 -7.16
CA PRO A 99 -2.48 -0.21 -6.69
C PRO A 99 -3.50 -0.03 -7.82
N PHE A 100 -3.04 0.31 -9.03
CA PHE A 100 -3.88 0.47 -10.22
C PHE A 100 -4.17 -0.86 -10.90
N LEU A 101 -3.30 -1.86 -10.71
CA LEU A 101 -3.47 -3.18 -11.33
C LEU A 101 -4.61 -3.94 -10.64
N MET A 102 -5.65 -4.25 -11.39
CA MET A 102 -6.80 -5.04 -10.93
C MET A 102 -7.57 -5.66 -12.08
N ASP A 103 -8.28 -6.73 -11.79
CA ASP A 103 -9.23 -7.33 -12.73
C ASP A 103 -10.51 -6.49 -12.85
N LYS A 104 -11.22 -6.62 -14.00
CA LYS A 104 -12.51 -5.93 -14.23
C LYS A 104 -13.56 -6.24 -13.14
N LYS A 105 -13.48 -7.41 -12.51
CA LYS A 105 -14.40 -7.83 -11.44
C LYS A 105 -14.10 -7.15 -10.09
N GLU A 106 -12.87 -6.68 -9.90
CA GLU A 106 -12.42 -5.98 -8.69
C GLU A 106 -12.68 -4.47 -8.77
N PHE A 107 -12.95 -3.98 -9.98
CA PHE A 107 -13.27 -2.58 -10.21
C PHE A 107 -14.64 -2.25 -9.60
N ASN A 108 -14.63 -1.50 -8.52
CA ASN A 108 -15.82 -1.09 -7.77
C ASN A 108 -15.66 0.29 -7.15
N ILE A 109 -16.75 0.81 -6.59
CA ILE A 109 -16.77 2.16 -5.98
C ILE A 109 -15.73 2.30 -4.87
N GLU A 110 -15.51 1.27 -4.06
CA GLU A 110 -14.57 1.31 -2.94
C GLU A 110 -13.12 1.44 -3.44
N LYS A 111 -12.79 0.78 -4.55
CA LYS A 111 -11.45 0.86 -5.17
C LYS A 111 -11.21 2.21 -5.83
N ILE A 112 -12.23 2.78 -6.47
CA ILE A 112 -12.17 4.15 -6.98
C ILE A 112 -11.92 5.13 -5.83
N GLU A 113 -12.67 5.02 -4.73
CA GLU A 113 -12.49 5.89 -3.57
C GLU A 113 -11.09 5.77 -2.96
N PHE A 114 -10.56 4.56 -2.88
CA PHE A 114 -9.17 4.34 -2.47
C PHE A 114 -8.18 5.07 -3.37
N LEU A 115 -8.28 4.87 -4.70
CA LEU A 115 -7.37 5.50 -5.67
C LEU A 115 -7.53 7.03 -5.68
N THR A 116 -8.75 7.53 -5.58
CA THR A 116 -9.02 8.97 -5.45
C THR A 116 -8.30 9.57 -4.24
N ASN A 117 -8.40 8.90 -3.08
CA ASN A 117 -7.71 9.33 -1.86
C ASN A 117 -6.18 9.23 -1.99
N LEU A 118 -5.66 8.17 -2.61
CA LEU A 118 -4.22 8.00 -2.87
C LEU A 118 -3.68 9.12 -3.77
N ILE A 119 -4.36 9.39 -4.88
CA ILE A 119 -3.95 10.45 -5.82
C ILE A 119 -4.02 11.82 -5.15
N PHE A 120 -5.07 12.08 -4.38
CA PHE A 120 -5.24 13.33 -3.65
C PHE A 120 -4.14 13.49 -2.57
N LEU A 121 -3.80 12.43 -1.86
CA LEU A 121 -2.71 12.40 -0.88
C LEU A 121 -1.37 12.74 -1.54
N ILE A 122 -1.10 12.19 -2.71
CA ILE A 122 0.11 12.49 -3.49
C ILE A 122 0.13 13.96 -3.91
N TRP A 123 -1.01 14.49 -4.36
CA TRP A 123 -1.13 15.83 -4.90
C TRP A 123 -1.10 16.93 -3.83
N GLN A 124 -1.90 16.78 -2.77
CA GLN A 124 -2.13 17.83 -1.77
C GLN A 124 -1.50 17.56 -0.40
N GLY A 125 -1.05 16.32 -0.17
CA GLY A 125 -0.52 15.88 1.12
C GLY A 125 -1.59 15.45 2.13
N PRO A 126 -1.16 14.97 3.31
CA PRO A 126 -2.05 14.33 4.28
C PRO A 126 -3.01 15.29 4.99
N ASP A 127 -2.64 16.56 5.16
CA ASP A 127 -3.39 17.53 5.95
C ASP A 127 -4.45 18.29 5.15
N ALA A 128 -4.48 18.12 3.84
CA ALA A 128 -5.42 18.78 2.97
C ALA A 128 -6.82 18.17 3.05
N ALA A 129 -7.85 19.01 2.88
CA ALA A 129 -9.23 18.58 2.77
C ALA A 129 -9.66 18.59 1.31
N MET A 130 -10.11 17.43 0.80
CA MET A 130 -10.61 17.28 -0.56
C MET A 130 -11.95 17.99 -0.71
N SER A 131 -12.07 18.92 -1.68
CA SER A 131 -13.35 19.52 -2.03
C SER A 131 -14.22 18.56 -2.85
N ALA A 132 -15.53 18.81 -2.90
CA ALA A 132 -16.44 18.01 -3.70
C ALA A 132 -16.10 18.08 -5.21
N ALA A 133 -15.64 19.24 -5.70
CA ALA A 133 -15.20 19.42 -7.08
C ALA A 133 -13.95 18.57 -7.38
N GLN A 134 -12.92 18.62 -6.52
CA GLN A 134 -11.71 17.82 -6.66
C GLN A 134 -12.02 16.33 -6.65
N LYS A 135 -12.88 15.88 -5.71
CA LYS A 135 -13.31 14.48 -5.65
C LYS A 135 -13.99 14.06 -6.94
N SER A 136 -14.93 14.85 -7.43
CA SER A 136 -15.67 14.56 -8.68
C SER A 136 -14.72 14.46 -9.88
N ILE A 137 -13.74 15.36 -9.99
CA ILE A 137 -12.76 15.35 -11.10
C ILE A 137 -11.93 14.07 -11.04
N LEU A 138 -11.38 13.73 -9.86
CA LEU A 138 -10.55 12.53 -9.68
C LEU A 138 -11.34 11.24 -9.91
N ASP A 139 -12.57 11.15 -9.40
CA ASP A 139 -13.44 10.00 -9.65
C ASP A 139 -13.75 9.84 -11.15
N ASN A 140 -14.03 10.93 -11.86
CA ASN A 140 -14.35 10.88 -13.29
C ASN A 140 -13.12 10.47 -14.14
N VAL A 141 -11.93 11.00 -13.86
CA VAL A 141 -10.73 10.61 -14.61
C VAL A 141 -10.37 9.14 -14.36
N LEU A 142 -10.49 8.66 -13.12
CA LEU A 142 -10.26 7.25 -12.80
C LEU A 142 -11.27 6.34 -13.49
N MET A 143 -12.55 6.66 -13.38
CA MET A 143 -13.61 5.87 -14.05
C MET A 143 -13.40 5.84 -15.56
N SER A 144 -13.00 6.96 -16.16
CA SER A 144 -12.72 7.04 -17.58
C SER A 144 -11.48 6.22 -17.97
N TYR A 145 -10.39 6.30 -17.19
CA TYR A 145 -9.17 5.52 -17.39
C TYR A 145 -9.43 4.01 -17.41
N TYR A 146 -10.15 3.50 -16.39
CA TYR A 146 -10.50 2.09 -16.34
C TYR A 146 -11.51 1.67 -17.39
N HIS A 147 -12.45 2.56 -17.75
CA HIS A 147 -13.36 2.30 -18.84
C HIS A 147 -12.62 2.11 -20.17
N GLN A 148 -11.66 2.98 -20.49
CA GLN A 148 -10.84 2.87 -21.69
C GLN A 148 -10.02 1.58 -21.69
N TYR A 149 -9.37 1.24 -20.59
CA TYR A 149 -8.58 0.02 -20.49
C TYR A 149 -9.41 -1.26 -20.66
N PHE A 150 -10.52 -1.38 -19.92
CA PHE A 150 -11.32 -2.61 -19.91
C PHE A 150 -12.20 -2.79 -21.15
N ASN A 151 -12.41 -1.75 -21.92
CA ASN A 151 -13.22 -1.81 -23.13
C ASN A 151 -12.39 -1.62 -24.42
N SER A 152 -11.08 -1.45 -24.31
CA SER A 152 -10.17 -1.39 -25.45
C SER A 152 -10.37 -2.61 -26.37
N GLY A 153 -10.53 -2.35 -27.67
CA GLY A 153 -10.77 -3.39 -28.67
C GLY A 153 -12.15 -4.06 -28.62
N THR A 154 -13.07 -3.59 -27.75
CA THR A 154 -14.44 -4.11 -27.68
C THR A 154 -15.43 -3.16 -28.37
N GLN A 155 -16.54 -3.73 -28.83
CA GLN A 155 -17.64 -2.94 -29.43
C GLN A 155 -18.73 -2.65 -28.36
N TRP A 156 -18.33 -2.17 -27.16
CA TRP A 156 -19.22 -1.92 -26.03
C TRP A 156 -20.35 -0.94 -26.35
N TYR A 157 -20.10 -0.02 -27.29
CA TYR A 157 -21.05 1.00 -27.76
C TYR A 157 -22.25 0.40 -28.53
N GLU A 158 -22.15 -0.80 -29.06
CA GLU A 158 -23.27 -1.45 -29.77
C GLU A 158 -24.46 -1.72 -28.86
N LYS A 159 -24.21 -1.98 -27.57
CA LYS A 159 -25.23 -2.27 -26.56
C LYS A 159 -25.83 -1.01 -25.93
N LYS A 160 -25.42 0.18 -26.36
CA LYS A 160 -25.85 1.46 -25.79
C LYS A 160 -26.84 2.19 -26.69
N THR A 161 -27.75 2.97 -26.12
CA THR A 161 -28.64 3.84 -26.90
C THR A 161 -27.85 5.05 -27.45
N THR A 162 -28.44 5.74 -28.43
CA THR A 162 -27.81 6.92 -29.01
C THR A 162 -27.66 8.04 -27.96
N GLU A 163 -28.63 8.21 -27.08
CA GLU A 163 -28.60 9.18 -25.98
C GLU A 163 -27.52 8.86 -24.99
N GLU A 164 -27.31 7.56 -24.62
CA GLU A 164 -26.25 7.13 -23.73
C GLU A 164 -24.86 7.41 -24.34
N LEU A 165 -24.70 7.25 -25.66
CA LEU A 165 -23.45 7.52 -26.37
C LEU A 165 -23.15 9.02 -26.44
N ILE A 166 -24.17 9.87 -26.66
CA ILE A 166 -24.05 11.33 -26.62
C ILE A 166 -23.65 11.79 -25.21
N LEU A 167 -24.28 11.25 -24.16
CA LEU A 167 -23.91 11.54 -22.77
C LEU A 167 -22.48 11.10 -22.47
N TYR A 168 -22.05 9.97 -23.01
CA TYR A 168 -20.65 9.50 -22.88
C TYR A 168 -19.68 10.50 -23.52
N LEU A 169 -19.89 10.92 -24.76
CA LEU A 169 -19.04 11.89 -25.48
C LEU A 169 -19.06 13.26 -24.80
N GLY A 170 -20.18 13.66 -24.20
CA GLY A 170 -20.32 14.91 -23.45
C GLY A 170 -19.34 15.04 -22.28
N LYS A 171 -18.89 13.93 -21.67
CA LYS A 171 -17.86 13.94 -20.64
C LYS A 171 -16.49 14.42 -21.16
N TYR A 172 -16.26 14.25 -22.45
CA TYR A 172 -15.02 14.61 -23.14
C TYR A 172 -15.13 15.95 -23.92
N ASN A 173 -16.13 16.77 -23.55
CA ASN A 173 -16.40 18.05 -24.23
C ASN A 173 -16.79 17.89 -25.70
N ILE A 174 -17.35 16.77 -26.08
CA ILE A 174 -17.91 16.50 -27.41
C ILE A 174 -19.44 16.47 -27.26
N HIS A 175 -20.10 17.54 -27.68
CA HIS A 175 -21.54 17.69 -27.46
C HIS A 175 -22.33 17.35 -28.72
N GLU A 176 -23.62 17.10 -28.54
CA GLU A 176 -24.54 16.72 -29.63
C GLU A 176 -24.52 17.74 -30.77
N GLU A 177 -24.48 19.04 -30.44
CA GLU A 177 -24.43 20.12 -31.40
C GLU A 177 -23.16 20.07 -32.27
N ASP A 178 -22.02 19.75 -31.66
CA ASP A 178 -20.75 19.63 -32.36
C ASP A 178 -20.76 18.40 -33.28
N ILE A 179 -21.34 17.27 -32.83
CA ILE A 179 -21.49 16.05 -33.61
C ILE A 179 -22.44 16.28 -34.82
N TYR A 180 -23.51 17.01 -34.55
CA TYR A 180 -24.52 17.35 -35.56
C TYR A 180 -23.93 18.26 -36.63
N ALA A 181 -23.19 19.31 -36.21
CA ALA A 181 -22.53 20.22 -37.12
C ALA A 181 -21.45 19.49 -37.98
N ASP A 182 -20.70 18.60 -37.39
CA ASP A 182 -19.71 17.77 -38.13
C ASP A 182 -20.43 16.83 -39.12
N PHE A 183 -21.54 16.20 -38.69
CA PHE A 183 -22.33 15.31 -39.52
C PHE A 183 -22.92 16.09 -40.74
N GLU A 184 -23.49 17.28 -40.51
CA GLU A 184 -24.01 18.13 -41.59
C GLU A 184 -22.90 18.64 -42.53
N ASN A 185 -21.74 19.04 -41.99
CA ASN A 185 -20.63 19.53 -42.77
C ASN A 185 -20.00 18.43 -43.64
N GLN A 186 -19.89 17.21 -43.11
CA GLN A 186 -19.49 16.04 -43.89
C GLN A 186 -20.49 15.71 -44.98
N ALA A 187 -21.77 15.90 -44.69
CA ALA A 187 -22.87 15.74 -45.66
C ALA A 187 -22.90 16.81 -46.77
N LYS A 188 -22.41 18.01 -46.49
CA LYS A 188 -22.34 19.13 -47.48
C LYS A 188 -21.10 19.05 -48.39
N GLY A 189 -20.26 18.05 -48.25
CA GLY A 189 -19.19 17.71 -49.20
C GLY A 189 -17.93 18.59 -49.05
N GLN A 190 -17.29 18.60 -47.91
CA GLN A 190 -15.88 18.92 -47.85
C GLN A 190 -15.06 17.75 -48.42
N ASN A 191 -14.08 18.07 -49.26
CA ASN A 191 -13.24 17.14 -50.04
C ASN A 191 -12.78 15.96 -49.19
N ASN A 192 -13.16 14.76 -49.55
CA ASN A 192 -12.62 13.53 -48.94
C ASN A 192 -11.12 13.40 -49.33
N TYR A 193 -10.39 12.48 -48.73
CA TYR A 193 -8.94 12.33 -48.96
C TYR A 193 -8.62 11.96 -50.42
N TYR A 194 -9.51 11.25 -51.13
CA TYR A 194 -9.36 10.98 -52.54
C TYR A 194 -9.53 12.29 -53.36
N ASP A 195 -10.48 13.13 -53.00
CA ASP A 195 -10.68 14.43 -53.65
C ASP A 195 -9.51 15.39 -53.39
N ILE A 196 -8.93 15.34 -52.14
CA ILE A 196 -7.75 16.16 -51.79
C ILE A 196 -6.55 15.75 -52.62
N LEU A 197 -6.35 14.44 -52.87
CA LEU A 197 -5.28 13.94 -53.75
C LEU A 197 -5.65 14.01 -55.22
N GLY A 198 -6.90 14.26 -55.59
CA GLY A 198 -7.39 14.30 -56.98
C GLY A 198 -7.35 12.95 -57.67
N ILE A 199 -7.61 11.88 -56.95
CA ILE A 199 -7.60 10.49 -57.41
C ILE A 199 -8.97 9.81 -57.24
N ALA A 200 -9.18 8.73 -57.94
CA ALA A 200 -10.42 7.92 -57.86
C ALA A 200 -10.44 7.10 -56.56
N PHE A 201 -11.62 6.75 -56.05
CA PHE A 201 -11.80 5.99 -54.81
C PHE A 201 -11.20 4.56 -54.86
N ASP A 202 -11.07 4.03 -56.08
CA ASP A 202 -10.49 2.71 -56.40
C ASP A 202 -8.98 2.81 -56.73
N ALA A 203 -8.38 3.99 -56.64
CA ALA A 203 -6.96 4.22 -56.96
C ALA A 203 -6.05 3.22 -56.26
N ASP A 204 -5.06 2.70 -56.96
CA ASP A 204 -4.09 1.79 -56.38
C ASP A 204 -2.99 2.52 -55.56
N ALA A 205 -2.10 1.73 -54.91
CA ALA A 205 -1.05 2.31 -54.03
C ALA A 205 -0.03 3.14 -54.81
N ASP A 206 0.18 2.88 -56.08
CA ASP A 206 1.14 3.61 -56.89
C ASP A 206 0.53 4.95 -57.39
N GLU A 207 -0.75 4.94 -57.74
CA GLU A 207 -1.52 6.14 -58.04
C GLU A 207 -1.59 7.14 -56.86
N ILE A 208 -1.81 6.58 -55.64
CA ILE A 208 -1.80 7.40 -54.39
C ILE A 208 -0.43 8.05 -54.20
N LYS A 209 0.67 7.32 -54.39
CA LYS A 209 2.04 7.84 -54.25
C LYS A 209 2.38 8.88 -55.28
N GLU A 210 1.94 8.66 -56.52
CA GLU A 210 2.19 9.61 -57.60
C GLU A 210 1.44 10.92 -57.42
N ALA A 211 0.17 10.87 -57.07
CA ALA A 211 -0.65 12.03 -56.75
C ALA A 211 -0.06 12.85 -55.59
N PHE A 212 0.34 12.14 -54.49
CA PHE A 212 1.00 12.79 -53.36
C PHE A 212 2.29 13.49 -53.78
N ARG A 213 3.17 12.83 -54.55
CA ARG A 213 4.44 13.48 -55.00
C ARG A 213 4.19 14.72 -55.79
N LYS A 214 3.20 14.73 -56.66
CA LYS A 214 2.83 15.90 -57.46
C LYS A 214 2.37 17.07 -56.62
N LEU A 215 1.43 16.80 -55.71
CA LEU A 215 0.87 17.83 -54.83
C LEU A 215 1.85 18.28 -53.74
N ALA A 216 2.66 17.37 -53.21
CA ALA A 216 3.72 17.71 -52.27
C ALA A 216 4.78 18.63 -52.87
N ILE A 217 5.11 18.46 -54.13
CA ILE A 217 6.00 19.38 -54.86
C ILE A 217 5.32 20.73 -55.08
N GLU A 218 4.03 20.76 -55.40
CA GLU A 218 3.25 21.97 -55.63
C GLU A 218 3.04 22.81 -54.37
N TYR A 219 2.69 22.14 -53.26
CA TYR A 219 2.37 22.81 -51.99
C TYR A 219 3.49 22.79 -50.97
N HIS A 220 4.73 22.44 -51.32
CA HIS A 220 5.84 22.38 -50.36
C HIS A 220 6.17 23.77 -49.79
N PRO A 221 6.31 23.89 -48.43
CA PRO A 221 6.60 25.18 -47.80
C PRO A 221 7.82 25.90 -48.40
N ASP A 222 8.92 25.17 -48.63
CA ASP A 222 10.18 25.75 -49.15
C ASP A 222 10.05 26.29 -50.59
N LYS A 223 9.16 25.76 -51.41
CA LYS A 223 8.90 26.23 -52.74
C LYS A 223 7.96 27.44 -52.81
N ASN A 224 7.19 27.63 -51.74
CA ASN A 224 6.19 28.69 -51.64
C ASN A 224 6.56 29.81 -50.67
N LEU A 225 7.81 29.87 -50.19
CA LEU A 225 8.30 30.86 -49.23
C LEU A 225 8.04 32.34 -49.64
N ASN A 226 7.97 32.61 -50.94
CA ASN A 226 7.75 33.95 -51.46
C ASN A 226 6.33 34.14 -52.05
N ASN A 227 5.42 33.23 -51.83
CA ASN A 227 4.05 33.31 -52.35
C ASN A 227 3.12 33.94 -51.29
N PRO A 228 2.65 35.19 -51.48
CA PRO A 228 1.81 35.88 -50.51
C PRO A 228 0.44 35.21 -50.30
N ASN A 229 0.02 34.33 -51.21
CA ASN A 229 -1.24 33.60 -51.14
C ASN A 229 -1.03 32.11 -50.74
N TYR A 230 0.15 31.79 -50.20
CA TYR A 230 0.45 30.44 -49.79
C TYR A 230 -0.38 30.05 -48.57
N ASP A 231 -1.10 28.95 -48.70
CA ASP A 231 -1.90 28.33 -47.61
C ASP A 231 -1.18 27.09 -47.15
N SER A 232 -0.51 27.17 -45.99
CA SER A 232 0.19 26.03 -45.39
C SER A 232 -0.73 24.86 -44.99
N GLU A 233 -2.02 25.13 -44.75
CA GLU A 233 -3.00 24.09 -44.42
C GLU A 233 -3.19 23.10 -45.58
N LYS A 234 -3.04 23.55 -46.84
CA LYS A 234 -3.15 22.66 -48.00
C LYS A 234 -2.10 21.58 -48.03
N PHE A 235 -0.86 21.91 -47.68
CA PHE A 235 0.20 20.92 -47.61
C PHE A 235 -0.07 19.88 -46.52
N TYR A 236 -0.49 20.31 -45.33
CA TYR A 236 -0.85 19.39 -44.23
C TYR A 236 -2.00 18.51 -44.60
N LYS A 237 -3.04 18.99 -45.23
CA LYS A 237 -4.17 18.21 -45.72
C LYS A 237 -3.76 17.14 -46.78
N VAL A 238 -2.89 17.50 -47.70
CA VAL A 238 -2.34 16.59 -48.70
C VAL A 238 -1.50 15.48 -48.03
N TYR A 239 -0.70 15.86 -47.03
CA TYR A 239 0.12 14.93 -46.27
C TYR A 239 -0.73 13.94 -45.44
N GLU A 240 -1.71 14.45 -44.74
CA GLU A 240 -2.67 13.64 -43.95
C GLU A 240 -3.45 12.66 -44.81
N ALA A 241 -3.93 13.11 -45.98
CA ALA A 241 -4.62 12.29 -46.95
C ALA A 241 -3.70 11.14 -47.45
N TYR A 242 -2.45 11.46 -47.74
CA TYR A 242 -1.47 10.45 -48.17
C TYR A 242 -1.15 9.43 -47.04
N GLU A 243 -0.86 9.89 -45.81
CA GLU A 243 -0.56 9.00 -44.68
C GLU A 243 -1.69 8.01 -44.45
N THR A 244 -2.93 8.46 -44.59
CA THR A 244 -4.11 7.60 -44.38
C THR A 244 -4.33 6.64 -45.53
N LEU A 245 -4.25 7.10 -46.77
CA LEU A 245 -4.57 6.28 -47.94
C LEU A 245 -3.44 5.32 -48.38
N ASN A 246 -2.19 5.64 -48.04
CA ASN A 246 -1.03 4.82 -48.37
C ASN A 246 -0.83 3.65 -47.39
N ASP A 247 -1.41 3.71 -46.19
CA ASP A 247 -1.43 2.61 -45.23
C ASP A 247 -2.67 1.74 -45.46
N GLN A 248 -2.49 0.45 -45.69
CA GLN A 248 -3.56 -0.46 -46.08
C GLN A 248 -4.64 -0.58 -44.99
N GLU A 249 -4.23 -0.62 -43.72
CA GLU A 249 -5.14 -0.77 -42.58
C GLU A 249 -5.91 0.54 -42.32
N LYS A 250 -5.20 1.68 -42.30
CA LYS A 250 -5.82 2.99 -42.17
C LYS A 250 -6.76 3.29 -43.33
N ARG A 251 -6.36 2.94 -44.55
CA ARG A 251 -7.18 3.12 -45.75
C ARG A 251 -8.48 2.27 -45.71
N GLN A 252 -8.39 1.03 -45.23
CA GLN A 252 -9.58 0.19 -45.07
C GLN A 252 -10.58 0.84 -44.12
N ILE A 253 -10.12 1.26 -42.93
CA ILE A 253 -10.93 1.94 -41.91
C ILE A 253 -11.54 3.25 -42.49
N TYR A 254 -10.72 4.02 -43.20
CA TYR A 254 -11.16 5.26 -43.85
C TYR A 254 -12.22 4.99 -44.91
N ASN A 255 -12.04 4.00 -45.78
CA ASN A 255 -12.97 3.64 -46.84
C ASN A 255 -14.32 3.16 -46.27
N GLU A 256 -14.31 2.30 -45.27
CA GLU A 256 -15.51 1.90 -44.55
C GLU A 256 -16.28 3.09 -44.00
N THR A 257 -15.54 4.05 -43.45
CA THR A 257 -16.08 5.31 -42.92
C THR A 257 -16.66 6.18 -44.04
N GLN A 258 -15.97 6.34 -45.17
CA GLN A 258 -16.44 7.11 -46.33
C GLN A 258 -17.69 6.51 -46.99
N LEU A 259 -17.77 5.19 -47.09
CA LEU A 259 -18.95 4.49 -47.59
C LEU A 259 -20.19 4.80 -46.72
N ILE A 260 -19.99 4.87 -45.40
CA ILE A 260 -21.02 5.24 -44.45
C ILE A 260 -21.45 6.69 -44.63
N LEU A 261 -20.49 7.58 -44.82
CA LEU A 261 -20.73 9.02 -45.04
C LEU A 261 -21.43 9.30 -46.38
N ILE A 262 -21.07 8.57 -47.42
CA ILE A 262 -21.75 8.66 -48.73
C ILE A 262 -23.23 8.25 -48.58
N LYS A 263 -23.50 7.15 -47.88
CA LYS A 263 -24.88 6.74 -47.57
C LYS A 263 -25.59 7.72 -46.70
N ALA A 264 -24.95 8.32 -45.69
CA ALA A 264 -25.51 9.35 -44.83
C ALA A 264 -25.83 10.64 -45.64
N ASN A 265 -24.94 11.02 -46.58
CA ASN A 265 -25.16 12.15 -47.50
C ASN A 265 -26.40 11.97 -48.39
N GLU A 266 -26.59 10.76 -48.91
CA GLU A 266 -27.80 10.45 -49.68
C GLU A 266 -29.07 10.52 -48.81
N VAL A 267 -29.00 10.08 -47.56
CA VAL A 267 -30.10 10.17 -46.60
C VAL A 267 -30.41 11.60 -46.18
N ILE A 268 -29.41 12.47 -46.00
CA ILE A 268 -29.61 13.88 -45.63
C ILE A 268 -30.15 14.68 -46.81
N LYS A 269 -29.65 14.45 -48.02
CA LYS A 269 -30.16 15.11 -49.23
C LYS A 269 -31.57 14.65 -49.61
N HIS A 270 -31.90 13.40 -49.36
CA HIS A 270 -33.14 12.77 -49.68
C HIS A 270 -33.57 11.78 -48.59
N PRO A 271 -33.97 12.26 -47.37
CA PRO A 271 -34.27 11.36 -46.27
C PRO A 271 -35.50 10.50 -46.66
N LYS A 272 -35.28 9.21 -46.86
CA LYS A 272 -36.34 8.25 -47.16
C LYS A 272 -37.15 7.88 -45.92
N SER A 273 -36.51 7.93 -44.72
CA SER A 273 -37.18 7.75 -43.43
C SER A 273 -36.38 8.37 -42.27
N ALA A 274 -37.07 8.67 -41.17
CA ALA A 274 -36.44 9.10 -39.92
C ALA A 274 -35.53 8.01 -39.34
N GLU A 275 -35.81 6.74 -39.62
CA GLU A 275 -35.02 5.61 -39.17
C GLU A 275 -33.65 5.56 -39.84
N GLU A 276 -33.59 5.79 -41.16
CA GLU A 276 -32.30 5.84 -41.91
C GLU A 276 -31.44 7.02 -41.43
N TRP A 277 -32.04 8.17 -41.16
CA TRP A 277 -31.34 9.34 -40.65
C TRP A 277 -30.75 9.05 -39.26
N ASN A 278 -31.57 8.47 -38.33
CA ASN A 278 -31.12 8.10 -37.00
C ASN A 278 -29.99 7.06 -37.04
N ALA A 279 -30.04 6.08 -37.92
CA ALA A 279 -28.97 5.09 -38.09
C ALA A 279 -27.65 5.73 -38.58
N SER A 280 -27.75 6.67 -39.53
CA SER A 280 -26.57 7.38 -40.05
C SER A 280 -25.96 8.32 -39.01
N PHE A 281 -26.78 9.02 -38.24
CA PHE A 281 -26.32 9.87 -37.13
C PHE A 281 -25.65 9.05 -36.03
N ARG A 282 -26.25 7.91 -35.64
CA ARG A 282 -25.65 6.95 -34.71
C ARG A 282 -24.26 6.48 -35.17
N THR A 283 -24.07 6.26 -36.45
CA THR A 283 -22.78 5.84 -37.02
C THR A 283 -21.74 6.92 -36.87
N SER A 284 -22.10 8.21 -37.06
CA SER A 284 -21.20 9.35 -36.82
C SER A 284 -20.78 9.46 -35.36
N ILE A 285 -21.71 9.19 -34.45
CA ILE A 285 -21.41 9.13 -33.00
C ILE A 285 -20.40 8.03 -32.71
N ILE A 286 -20.60 6.83 -33.27
CA ILE A 286 -19.69 5.70 -33.07
C ILE A 286 -18.29 6.02 -33.66
N LYS A 287 -18.22 6.70 -34.79
CA LYS A 287 -16.96 7.18 -35.34
C LYS A 287 -16.22 8.09 -34.35
N LYS A 288 -16.92 9.07 -33.77
CA LYS A 288 -16.33 9.96 -32.75
C LYS A 288 -15.86 9.23 -31.51
N ILE A 289 -16.57 8.18 -31.12
CA ILE A 289 -16.14 7.31 -29.99
C ILE A 289 -14.82 6.61 -30.34
N LYS A 290 -14.69 6.04 -31.54
CA LYS A 290 -13.45 5.36 -31.99
C LYS A 290 -12.29 6.33 -32.05
N GLU A 291 -12.44 7.51 -32.63
CA GLU A 291 -11.43 8.57 -32.68
C GLU A 291 -10.99 8.98 -31.25
N LEU A 292 -11.94 9.06 -30.33
CA LEU A 292 -11.67 9.37 -28.93
C LEU A 292 -10.93 8.24 -28.21
N GLU A 293 -11.32 6.98 -28.43
CA GLU A 293 -10.67 5.80 -27.87
C GLU A 293 -9.21 5.69 -28.32
N GLU A 294 -8.92 5.92 -29.60
CA GLU A 294 -7.53 5.95 -30.12
C GLU A 294 -6.70 7.05 -29.45
N ARG A 295 -7.28 8.24 -29.29
CA ARG A 295 -6.61 9.38 -28.64
C ARG A 295 -6.37 9.15 -27.15
N LEU A 296 -7.31 8.53 -26.44
CA LEU A 296 -7.31 8.30 -25.00
C LEU A 296 -6.97 6.87 -24.60
N GLU A 297 -6.31 6.11 -25.46
CA GLU A 297 -5.95 4.74 -25.18
C GLU A 297 -5.19 4.61 -23.87
N ALA A 298 -5.72 3.75 -22.98
CA ALA A 298 -5.08 3.35 -21.74
C ALA A 298 -4.38 1.99 -21.96
N LYS A 299 -3.04 2.01 -22.10
CA LYS A 299 -2.26 0.83 -22.49
C LYS A 299 -1.94 -0.11 -21.34
N GLU A 300 -1.85 0.40 -20.14
CA GLU A 300 -1.47 -0.35 -18.94
C GLU A 300 -2.20 0.16 -17.72
N LEU A 301 -2.41 -0.72 -16.74
CA LEU A 301 -2.92 -0.35 -15.43
C LEU A 301 -1.74 -0.11 -14.48
N SER A 302 -1.27 1.13 -14.42
CA SER A 302 -0.16 1.58 -13.58
C SER A 302 -0.35 3.07 -13.25
N PHE A 303 0.44 3.59 -12.31
CA PHE A 303 0.47 5.03 -12.08
C PHE A 303 0.97 5.79 -13.33
N ASN A 304 1.94 5.22 -14.06
CA ASN A 304 2.42 5.80 -15.33
C ASN A 304 1.29 5.90 -16.35
N GLY A 305 0.56 4.81 -16.56
CA GLY A 305 -0.59 4.78 -17.47
C GLY A 305 -1.67 5.77 -17.07
N PHE A 306 -1.95 5.88 -15.76
CA PHE A 306 -2.89 6.87 -15.22
C PHE A 306 -2.40 8.31 -15.42
N TYR A 307 -1.12 8.59 -15.18
CA TYR A 307 -0.53 9.90 -15.40
C TYR A 307 -0.61 10.34 -16.89
N ASP A 308 -0.20 9.45 -17.80
CA ASP A 308 -0.28 9.69 -19.24
C ASP A 308 -1.74 9.89 -19.70
N TYR A 309 -2.67 9.19 -19.08
CA TYR A 309 -4.10 9.37 -19.32
C TYR A 309 -4.62 10.72 -18.82
N CYS A 310 -4.19 11.15 -17.63
CA CYS A 310 -4.55 12.46 -17.08
C CYS A 310 -4.12 13.62 -17.99
N ASP A 311 -2.93 13.54 -18.55
CA ASP A 311 -2.40 14.58 -19.46
C ASP A 311 -3.25 14.75 -20.71
N LYS A 312 -3.85 13.67 -21.21
CA LYS A 312 -4.73 13.68 -22.38
C LYS A 312 -6.19 14.00 -22.07
N PHE A 313 -6.72 13.42 -20.99
CA PHE A 313 -8.14 13.50 -20.62
C PHE A 313 -8.51 14.82 -19.94
N LEU A 314 -7.72 15.26 -18.94
CA LEU A 314 -8.09 16.41 -18.11
C LEU A 314 -8.23 17.72 -18.90
N PRO A 315 -7.41 18.03 -19.93
CA PRO A 315 -7.64 19.20 -20.77
C PRO A 315 -9.03 19.21 -21.45
N LEU A 316 -9.50 18.05 -21.89
CA LEU A 316 -10.83 17.93 -22.51
C LEU A 316 -11.94 18.10 -21.47
N TYR A 317 -11.76 17.46 -20.31
CA TYR A 317 -12.77 17.46 -19.25
C TYR A 317 -12.92 18.85 -18.58
N LEU A 318 -11.80 19.49 -18.25
CA LEU A 318 -11.81 20.78 -17.54
C LEU A 318 -12.28 21.95 -18.43
N ASN A 319 -12.02 21.89 -19.73
CA ASN A 319 -12.47 22.90 -20.70
C ASN A 319 -13.89 22.64 -21.24
N ASN A 320 -14.68 21.78 -20.55
CA ASN A 320 -16.02 21.44 -21.00
C ASN A 320 -16.94 22.67 -20.95
N LYS A 321 -17.62 22.97 -22.07
CA LYS A 321 -18.54 24.10 -22.22
C LYS A 321 -19.74 24.08 -21.26
N LYS A 322 -20.15 22.91 -20.79
CA LYS A 322 -21.32 22.72 -19.92
C LYS A 322 -21.06 22.91 -18.43
N HIS A 323 -19.81 22.93 -18.00
CA HIS A 323 -19.43 23.22 -16.62
C HIS A 323 -18.12 24.03 -16.58
N THR A 324 -18.08 25.01 -15.72
CA THR A 324 -16.89 25.84 -15.55
C THR A 324 -16.17 25.42 -14.28
N ILE A 325 -15.04 24.74 -14.42
CA ILE A 325 -14.15 24.45 -13.30
C ILE A 325 -13.05 25.51 -13.34
N THR A 326 -12.92 26.23 -12.23
CA THR A 326 -11.91 27.30 -12.14
C THR A 326 -10.54 26.72 -11.78
N GLU A 327 -9.45 27.43 -12.15
CA GLU A 327 -8.10 27.05 -11.73
C GLU A 327 -7.89 27.00 -10.21
N ARG A 328 -8.74 27.69 -9.43
CA ARG A 328 -8.73 27.60 -7.96
C ARG A 328 -9.27 26.29 -7.46
N GLU A 329 -10.23 25.70 -8.17
CA GLU A 329 -10.83 24.41 -7.81
C GLU A 329 -9.93 23.26 -8.22
N PHE A 330 -9.32 23.34 -9.44
CA PHE A 330 -8.42 22.35 -9.94
C PHE A 330 -7.38 22.94 -10.90
N ASN A 331 -6.13 23.04 -10.46
CA ASN A 331 -5.03 23.49 -11.29
C ASN A 331 -4.30 22.29 -11.91
N LEU A 332 -4.57 22.04 -13.19
CA LEU A 332 -4.02 20.91 -13.93
C LEU A 332 -2.49 20.92 -13.97
N ARG A 333 -1.88 22.08 -14.18
CA ARG A 333 -0.42 22.20 -14.28
C ARG A 333 0.26 21.81 -12.97
N THR A 334 -0.25 22.30 -11.85
CA THR A 334 0.26 21.95 -10.51
C THR A 334 0.00 20.49 -10.21
N PHE A 335 -1.16 19.96 -10.57
CA PHE A 335 -1.51 18.55 -10.40
C PHE A 335 -0.50 17.64 -11.09
N LEU A 336 -0.29 17.79 -12.38
CA LEU A 336 0.66 16.98 -13.15
C LEU A 336 2.10 17.18 -12.67
N PHE A 337 2.49 18.40 -12.31
CA PHE A 337 3.83 18.68 -11.80
C PHE A 337 4.13 17.90 -10.51
N VAL A 338 3.19 17.86 -9.55
CA VAL A 338 3.40 17.14 -8.29
C VAL A 338 3.36 15.63 -8.48
N LEU A 339 2.47 15.12 -9.34
CA LEU A 339 2.37 13.69 -9.64
C LEU A 339 3.63 13.15 -10.35
N LYS A 340 4.38 14.02 -11.03
CA LYS A 340 5.60 13.63 -11.78
C LYS A 340 6.66 12.97 -10.90
N ASP A 341 6.68 13.23 -9.60
CA ASP A 341 7.60 12.56 -8.67
C ASP A 341 7.42 11.04 -8.63
N PHE A 342 6.20 10.54 -8.91
CA PHE A 342 5.83 9.12 -8.92
C PHE A 342 5.78 8.52 -10.33
N TYR A 343 5.93 9.34 -11.36
CA TYR A 343 6.01 8.91 -12.74
C TYR A 343 7.42 8.35 -13.05
N LYS A 344 7.53 7.53 -14.09
CA LYS A 344 8.81 6.93 -14.54
C LYS A 344 9.92 7.98 -14.63
N GLY A 345 11.07 7.68 -14.01
CA GLY A 345 12.19 8.62 -13.91
C GLY A 345 12.04 9.70 -12.83
N GLY A 346 10.92 9.78 -12.13
CA GLY A 346 10.74 10.61 -10.94
C GLY A 346 11.37 9.98 -9.69
N ARG A 347 11.48 10.74 -8.62
CA ARG A 347 12.12 10.32 -7.36
C ARG A 347 11.53 9.04 -6.77
N TYR A 348 10.21 8.84 -6.92
CA TYR A 348 9.45 7.69 -6.41
C TYR A 348 8.83 6.86 -7.55
N GLY A 349 9.43 6.90 -8.74
CA GLY A 349 8.86 6.33 -9.96
C GLY A 349 8.62 4.83 -9.93
N THR A 350 9.29 4.06 -9.06
CA THR A 350 9.08 2.62 -8.88
C THR A 350 7.97 2.30 -7.89
N THR A 351 7.69 3.19 -6.93
CA THR A 351 6.80 2.92 -5.78
C THR A 351 5.39 2.48 -6.18
N LEU A 352 4.81 3.08 -7.25
CA LEU A 352 3.41 2.84 -7.67
C LEU A 352 3.28 2.15 -9.04
N ASN A 353 4.40 1.74 -9.65
CA ASN A 353 4.43 1.26 -11.03
C ASN A 353 4.88 -0.19 -11.17
N GLU A 354 5.60 -0.72 -10.21
CA GLU A 354 6.01 -2.11 -10.24
C GLU A 354 4.90 -3.00 -9.66
N SER A 355 4.59 -4.09 -10.35
CA SER A 355 3.62 -5.06 -9.85
C SER A 355 4.06 -5.57 -8.49
N ALA A 356 3.18 -5.56 -7.52
CA ALA A 356 3.37 -6.33 -6.30
C ALA A 356 3.63 -7.78 -6.69
N ASP A 357 4.55 -8.42 -5.98
CA ASP A 357 4.73 -9.85 -6.12
C ASP A 357 3.40 -10.53 -5.77
N ASN A 358 2.76 -11.16 -6.75
CA ASN A 358 1.46 -11.81 -6.59
C ASN A 358 1.46 -12.88 -5.49
N THR A 359 2.64 -13.41 -5.14
CA THR A 359 2.80 -14.34 -4.02
C THR A 359 2.51 -13.69 -2.67
N LEU A 360 2.52 -12.35 -2.59
CA LEU A 360 2.22 -11.60 -1.36
C LEU A 360 0.79 -11.89 -0.84
N PHE A 361 -0.16 -12.11 -1.76
CA PHE A 361 -1.54 -12.40 -1.36
C PHE A 361 -1.69 -13.79 -0.75
N ASP A 362 -0.82 -14.74 -1.11
CA ASP A 362 -0.83 -16.11 -0.60
C ASP A 362 -0.01 -16.29 0.68
N GLU A 363 0.87 -15.33 0.99
CA GLU A 363 1.75 -15.36 2.15
C GLU A 363 0.96 -15.20 3.46
N PRO A 364 0.94 -16.17 4.39
CA PRO A 364 0.13 -16.07 5.60
C PRO A 364 0.68 -15.06 6.62
N PHE A 365 1.97 -14.78 6.60
CA PHE A 365 2.61 -13.86 7.54
C PHE A 365 3.51 -12.84 6.84
N ILE A 366 3.13 -11.56 6.92
CA ILE A 366 3.85 -10.46 6.29
C ILE A 366 4.13 -9.38 7.33
N VAL A 367 5.37 -8.92 7.36
CA VAL A 367 5.78 -7.76 8.15
C VAL A 367 6.32 -6.69 7.21
N PHE A 368 5.70 -5.53 7.22
CA PHE A 368 6.19 -4.32 6.55
C PHE A 368 6.91 -3.44 7.57
N GLU A 369 8.23 -3.38 7.47
CA GLU A 369 9.08 -2.52 8.27
C GLU A 369 9.28 -1.18 7.53
N ILE A 370 8.68 -0.13 8.06
CA ILE A 370 8.63 1.19 7.42
C ILE A 370 9.31 2.30 8.23
N ASP A 371 10.21 1.95 9.17
CA ASP A 371 10.94 2.91 10.00
C ASP A 371 11.73 3.92 9.14
N ASN A 372 12.35 3.47 8.07
CA ASN A 372 13.16 4.31 7.18
C ASN A 372 12.35 5.39 6.42
N VAL A 373 11.02 5.28 6.36
CA VAL A 373 10.16 6.29 5.72
C VAL A 373 9.34 7.12 6.71
N LYS A 374 9.39 6.81 8.00
CA LYS A 374 8.55 7.48 9.03
C LYS A 374 8.75 9.00 9.10
N ASP A 375 9.96 9.47 8.77
CA ASP A 375 10.32 10.89 8.79
C ASP A 375 10.05 11.58 7.44
N ASN A 376 9.60 10.84 6.42
CA ASN A 376 9.19 11.40 5.13
C ASN A 376 7.67 11.68 5.13
N PRO A 377 7.25 12.95 5.30
CA PRO A 377 5.84 13.29 5.47
C PRO A 377 4.99 13.02 4.21
N LYS A 378 5.61 12.87 3.03
CA LYS A 378 4.94 12.55 1.78
C LYS A 378 4.81 11.04 1.60
N LEU A 379 5.90 10.30 1.80
CA LEU A 379 5.97 8.88 1.46
C LEU A 379 5.35 7.99 2.54
N PHE A 380 5.51 8.33 3.82
CA PHE A 380 5.02 7.52 4.93
C PHE A 380 3.51 7.25 4.90
N PRO A 381 2.63 8.27 4.70
CA PRO A 381 1.20 8.04 4.55
C PRO A 381 0.84 7.22 3.31
N ILE A 382 1.54 7.44 2.19
CA ILE A 382 1.29 6.74 0.92
C ILE A 382 1.59 5.25 1.06
N VAL A 383 2.77 4.90 1.58
CA VAL A 383 3.16 3.51 1.81
C VAL A 383 2.20 2.82 2.78
N THR A 384 1.84 3.49 3.88
CA THR A 384 0.89 2.94 4.85
C THR A 384 -0.49 2.68 4.21
N LEU A 385 -0.99 3.61 3.41
CA LEU A 385 -2.27 3.46 2.71
C LEU A 385 -2.26 2.26 1.75
N ILE A 386 -1.19 2.08 1.00
CA ILE A 386 -1.02 0.97 0.07
C ILE A 386 -0.99 -0.37 0.81
N ILE A 387 -0.27 -0.46 1.93
CA ILE A 387 -0.23 -1.67 2.75
C ILE A 387 -1.63 -2.02 3.29
N MET A 388 -2.38 -1.01 3.74
CA MET A 388 -3.76 -1.21 4.22
C MET A 388 -4.69 -1.70 3.09
N ASP A 389 -4.57 -1.15 1.88
CA ASP A 389 -5.35 -1.63 0.73
C ASP A 389 -4.97 -3.07 0.35
N THR A 390 -3.69 -3.39 0.36
CA THR A 390 -3.19 -4.76 0.13
C THR A 390 -3.81 -5.75 1.12
N PHE A 391 -3.89 -5.37 2.39
CA PHE A 391 -4.55 -6.20 3.39
C PHE A 391 -6.05 -6.38 3.12
N ILE A 392 -6.76 -5.33 2.71
CA ILE A 392 -8.18 -5.41 2.35
C ILE A 392 -8.40 -6.34 1.16
N GLN A 393 -7.56 -6.26 0.13
CA GLN A 393 -7.62 -7.16 -1.01
C GLN A 393 -7.35 -8.61 -0.60
N LYS A 394 -6.31 -8.85 0.20
CA LYS A 394 -6.01 -10.17 0.78
C LYS A 394 -7.19 -10.74 1.54
N MET A 395 -7.88 -9.92 2.36
CA MET A 395 -9.08 -10.35 3.08
C MET A 395 -10.20 -10.83 2.14
N ARG A 396 -10.37 -10.16 1.02
CA ARG A 396 -11.42 -10.50 0.03
C ARG A 396 -11.12 -11.80 -0.72
N LEU A 397 -9.86 -12.04 -1.03
CA LEU A 397 -9.41 -13.22 -1.75
C LEU A 397 -9.45 -14.48 -0.87
N ARG A 398 -9.02 -14.39 0.39
CA ARG A 398 -8.85 -15.53 1.32
C ARG A 398 -9.96 -15.57 2.37
N LYS A 399 -11.19 -15.85 1.94
CA LYS A 399 -12.39 -15.79 2.81
C LYS A 399 -12.45 -16.89 3.88
N ASP A 400 -11.73 -17.97 3.69
CA ASP A 400 -11.70 -19.18 4.53
C ASP A 400 -10.85 -19.04 5.80
N ARG A 401 -10.08 -17.95 5.95
CA ARG A 401 -9.14 -17.75 7.04
C ARG A 401 -9.50 -16.54 7.89
N ARG A 402 -9.07 -16.56 9.14
CA ARG A 402 -9.04 -15.38 10.01
C ARG A 402 -7.88 -14.48 9.60
N LYS A 403 -8.02 -13.18 9.80
CA LYS A 403 -7.00 -12.20 9.42
C LYS A 403 -6.81 -11.15 10.49
N ALA A 404 -5.56 -10.74 10.68
CA ALA A 404 -5.21 -9.64 11.56
C ALA A 404 -4.33 -8.63 10.83
N LEU A 405 -4.71 -7.36 10.87
CA LEU A 405 -3.84 -6.24 10.54
C LEU A 405 -3.39 -5.58 11.85
N ILE A 406 -2.09 -5.60 12.11
CA ILE A 406 -1.48 -4.98 13.29
C ILE A 406 -0.73 -3.74 12.82
N ILE A 407 -1.08 -2.59 13.39
CA ILE A 407 -0.44 -1.30 13.09
C ILE A 407 0.27 -0.86 14.36
N GLU A 408 1.61 -0.99 14.37
CA GLU A 408 2.45 -0.62 15.53
C GLU A 408 3.18 0.69 15.24
N GLU A 409 2.91 1.70 16.06
CA GLU A 409 3.46 3.06 15.99
C GLU A 409 3.24 3.81 14.65
N ALA A 410 2.74 3.13 13.63
CA ALA A 410 2.47 3.71 12.32
C ALA A 410 1.22 4.62 12.29
N TRP A 411 0.54 4.79 13.43
CA TRP A 411 -0.65 5.65 13.55
C TRP A 411 -0.35 7.12 13.19
N LYS A 412 0.90 7.58 13.29
CA LYS A 412 1.32 8.92 12.83
C LYS A 412 1.06 9.13 11.33
N ALA A 413 1.26 8.09 10.52
CA ALA A 413 0.93 8.12 9.10
C ALA A 413 -0.57 8.28 8.84
N ILE A 414 -1.38 7.78 9.77
CA ILE A 414 -2.84 7.71 9.64
C ILE A 414 -3.58 8.80 10.43
N ALA A 415 -2.83 9.69 11.09
CA ALA A 415 -3.39 10.76 11.93
C ALA A 415 -4.03 11.91 11.13
N SER A 416 -3.95 11.91 9.80
CA SER A 416 -4.56 12.93 8.97
C SER A 416 -6.06 12.72 8.78
N LYS A 417 -6.79 13.79 8.46
CA LYS A 417 -8.23 13.74 8.23
C LYS A 417 -8.60 12.80 7.06
N LEU A 418 -7.79 12.81 6.02
CA LEU A 418 -7.96 11.95 4.84
C LEU A 418 -7.82 10.47 5.23
N MET A 419 -6.76 10.15 5.95
CA MET A 419 -6.48 8.79 6.38
C MET A 419 -7.47 8.29 7.43
N GLY A 420 -7.97 9.17 8.31
CA GLY A 420 -8.97 8.82 9.32
C GLY A 420 -10.24 8.21 8.72
N GLY A 421 -10.71 8.72 7.59
CA GLY A 421 -11.83 8.13 6.84
C GLY A 421 -11.52 6.71 6.36
N TYR A 422 -10.31 6.49 5.86
CA TYR A 422 -9.89 5.16 5.39
C TYR A 422 -9.73 4.15 6.53
N ILE A 423 -9.22 4.59 7.69
CA ILE A 423 -9.16 3.73 8.88
C ILE A 423 -10.55 3.34 9.34
N LEU A 424 -11.47 4.30 9.39
CA LEU A 424 -12.86 4.00 9.74
C LEU A 424 -13.47 2.96 8.78
N TYR A 425 -13.21 3.10 7.49
CA TYR A 425 -13.59 2.14 6.48
C TYR A 425 -12.95 0.76 6.73
N LEU A 426 -11.64 0.70 6.99
CA LEU A 426 -10.93 -0.52 7.34
C LEU A 426 -11.57 -1.22 8.56
N TYR A 427 -11.76 -0.51 9.67
CA TYR A 427 -12.34 -1.07 10.89
C TYR A 427 -13.76 -1.63 10.69
N LYS A 428 -14.55 -1.01 9.85
CA LYS A 428 -15.90 -1.50 9.49
C LYS A 428 -15.83 -2.70 8.54
N THR A 429 -14.86 -2.71 7.64
CA THR A 429 -14.73 -3.71 6.58
C THR A 429 -14.14 -5.02 7.09
N VAL A 430 -13.10 -5.00 7.93
CA VAL A 430 -12.44 -6.21 8.45
C VAL A 430 -13.43 -7.16 9.11
N ARG A 431 -14.45 -6.61 9.77
CA ARG A 431 -15.51 -7.35 10.44
C ARG A 431 -16.29 -8.28 9.51
N LYS A 432 -16.52 -7.86 8.25
CA LYS A 432 -17.25 -8.62 7.23
C LYS A 432 -16.47 -9.83 6.70
N PHE A 433 -15.13 -9.82 6.84
CA PHE A 433 -14.24 -10.81 6.26
C PHE A 433 -13.51 -11.66 7.32
N TRP A 434 -14.08 -11.79 8.49
CA TRP A 434 -13.49 -12.56 9.58
C TRP A 434 -12.13 -12.01 10.04
N GLY A 435 -11.97 -10.72 9.89
CA GLY A 435 -10.75 -9.99 10.19
C GLY A 435 -10.84 -9.17 11.48
N GLU A 436 -9.68 -8.69 11.91
CA GLU A 436 -9.51 -7.73 12.98
C GLU A 436 -8.43 -6.71 12.64
N ALA A 437 -8.61 -5.49 13.14
CA ALA A 437 -7.60 -4.45 13.13
C ALA A 437 -7.10 -4.22 14.56
N VAL A 438 -5.78 -4.18 14.72
CA VAL A 438 -5.12 -3.98 16.02
C VAL A 438 -4.19 -2.78 15.91
N VAL A 439 -4.46 -1.73 16.68
CA VAL A 439 -3.56 -0.58 16.79
C VAL A 439 -2.80 -0.67 18.10
N VAL A 440 -1.48 -0.56 18.00
CA VAL A 440 -0.54 -0.63 19.13
C VAL A 440 0.18 0.71 19.24
N THR A 441 0.13 1.34 20.42
CA THR A 441 0.76 2.64 20.65
C THR A 441 1.41 2.76 22.02
N GLN A 442 2.39 3.65 22.11
CA GLN A 442 3.05 4.04 23.36
C GLN A 442 2.42 5.27 23.98
N GLU A 443 1.89 6.16 23.18
CA GLU A 443 1.42 7.49 23.59
C GLU A 443 -0.07 7.65 23.28
N LEU A 444 -0.82 7.95 24.32
CA LEU A 444 -2.26 8.18 24.18
C LEU A 444 -2.57 9.61 23.72
N ASP A 445 -1.75 10.58 24.10
CA ASP A 445 -1.99 12.00 23.82
C ASP A 445 -2.06 12.27 22.30
N ASP A 446 -1.29 11.53 21.54
CA ASP A 446 -1.28 11.61 20.09
C ASP A 446 -2.61 11.14 19.46
N ILE A 447 -3.27 10.16 20.08
CA ILE A 447 -4.58 9.66 19.64
C ILE A 447 -5.71 10.57 20.12
N ILE A 448 -5.63 11.07 21.36
CA ILE A 448 -6.64 11.97 21.92
C ILE A 448 -6.63 13.33 21.21
N GLY A 449 -5.47 13.80 20.81
CA GLY A 449 -5.30 15.07 20.10
C GLY A 449 -5.94 15.11 18.72
N ASN A 450 -6.20 13.94 18.13
CA ASN A 450 -6.86 13.82 16.82
C ASN A 450 -8.25 13.20 16.95
N ALA A 451 -9.30 14.02 16.85
CA ALA A 451 -10.68 13.58 17.01
C ALA A 451 -11.07 12.47 16.00
N VAL A 452 -10.57 12.53 14.77
CA VAL A 452 -10.90 11.58 13.71
C VAL A 452 -10.30 10.21 14.04
N VAL A 453 -9.05 10.16 14.47
CA VAL A 453 -8.35 8.94 14.86
C VAL A 453 -8.99 8.33 16.10
N LYS A 454 -9.25 9.15 17.11
CA LYS A 454 -9.94 8.74 18.34
C LYS A 454 -11.27 8.08 18.03
N ASP A 455 -12.11 8.74 17.25
CA ASP A 455 -13.45 8.25 16.94
C ASP A 455 -13.40 7.00 16.02
N SER A 456 -12.44 6.93 15.13
CA SER A 456 -12.29 5.80 14.20
C SER A 456 -11.71 4.55 14.88
N ILE A 457 -10.73 4.69 15.76
CA ILE A 457 -10.01 3.57 16.39
C ILE A 457 -10.68 3.16 17.69
N ILE A 458 -10.84 4.08 18.63
CA ILE A 458 -11.32 3.76 19.98
C ILE A 458 -12.78 3.31 19.96
N ASN A 459 -13.66 4.05 19.28
CA ASN A 459 -15.08 3.72 19.22
C ASN A 459 -15.39 2.46 18.38
N ASN A 460 -14.43 1.99 17.60
CA ASN A 460 -14.58 0.76 16.82
C ASN A 460 -13.69 -0.39 17.34
N SER A 461 -13.13 -0.28 18.54
CA SER A 461 -12.43 -1.33 19.25
C SER A 461 -13.22 -1.75 20.48
N ASP A 462 -13.57 -3.00 20.59
CA ASP A 462 -14.28 -3.54 21.76
C ASP A 462 -13.34 -4.26 22.74
N THR A 463 -12.09 -4.45 22.34
CA THR A 463 -11.06 -5.09 23.15
C THR A 463 -9.91 -4.13 23.40
N PHE A 464 -9.59 -3.92 24.67
CA PHE A 464 -8.48 -3.06 25.09
C PHE A 464 -7.45 -3.86 25.88
N ILE A 465 -6.18 -3.69 25.50
CA ILE A 465 -5.05 -4.30 26.17
C ILE A 465 -4.18 -3.17 26.74
N LEU A 466 -4.04 -3.15 28.05
CA LEU A 466 -3.23 -2.16 28.74
C LEU A 466 -2.06 -2.83 29.45
N LEU A 467 -0.86 -2.41 29.10
CA LEU A 467 0.35 -2.81 29.82
C LEU A 467 0.57 -1.88 31.02
N ASP A 468 1.72 -1.94 31.68
CA ASP A 468 2.03 -1.13 32.85
C ASP A 468 1.86 0.38 32.56
N GLN A 469 0.95 1.02 33.28
CA GLN A 469 0.59 2.42 33.13
C GLN A 469 1.17 3.31 34.26
N THR A 470 2.13 2.83 35.02
CA THR A 470 2.71 3.55 36.16
C THR A 470 3.31 4.90 35.75
N LYS A 471 3.88 4.99 34.55
CA LYS A 471 4.42 6.23 33.99
C LYS A 471 3.36 7.33 33.78
N PHE A 472 2.10 6.93 33.55
CA PHE A 472 1.01 7.85 33.24
C PHE A 472 0.05 8.07 34.42
N LYS A 473 0.45 7.69 35.63
CA LYS A 473 -0.41 7.70 36.82
C LYS A 473 -1.10 9.06 37.03
N ASP A 474 -0.38 10.14 36.86
CA ASP A 474 -0.89 11.51 37.08
C ASP A 474 -1.89 11.96 35.99
N ASN A 475 -1.81 11.41 34.79
CA ASN A 475 -2.68 11.74 33.67
C ASN A 475 -3.67 10.59 33.32
N PHE A 476 -3.72 9.55 34.15
CA PHE A 476 -4.49 8.33 33.86
C PHE A 476 -6.00 8.58 33.79
N ASP A 477 -6.51 9.63 34.39
CA ASP A 477 -7.93 9.99 34.35
C ASP A 477 -8.43 10.19 32.91
N ARG A 478 -7.61 10.73 32.01
CA ARG A 478 -7.94 10.88 30.59
C ARG A 478 -8.08 9.51 29.90
N ILE A 479 -7.13 8.60 30.17
CA ILE A 479 -7.16 7.21 29.67
C ILE A 479 -8.40 6.50 30.19
N ALA A 480 -8.65 6.62 31.46
CA ALA A 480 -9.77 5.99 32.12
C ALA A 480 -11.12 6.47 31.60
N ALA A 481 -11.27 7.76 31.37
CA ALA A 481 -12.47 8.35 30.77
C ALA A 481 -12.67 7.87 29.33
N LEU A 482 -11.60 7.89 28.52
CA LEU A 482 -11.63 7.46 27.12
C LEU A 482 -12.03 5.98 26.98
N LEU A 483 -11.48 5.10 27.80
CA LEU A 483 -11.71 3.67 27.75
C LEU A 483 -12.85 3.22 28.68
N SER A 484 -13.59 4.16 29.27
CA SER A 484 -14.70 3.91 30.22
C SER A 484 -14.30 2.94 31.34
N LEU A 485 -13.16 3.22 32.00
CA LEU A 485 -12.65 2.39 33.10
C LEU A 485 -13.25 2.82 34.44
N ASN A 486 -13.85 1.87 35.15
CA ASN A 486 -14.34 2.09 36.50
C ASN A 486 -13.19 2.07 37.55
N LYS A 487 -13.49 2.41 38.79
CA LYS A 487 -12.50 2.49 39.87
C LYS A 487 -11.80 1.14 40.16
N VAL A 488 -12.52 0.03 40.03
CA VAL A 488 -11.95 -1.31 40.27
C VAL A 488 -10.97 -1.67 39.15
N GLU A 489 -11.32 -1.38 37.90
CA GLU A 489 -10.46 -1.60 36.73
C GLU A 489 -9.18 -0.76 36.82
N ARG A 490 -9.28 0.51 37.19
CA ARG A 490 -8.12 1.39 37.43
C ARG A 490 -7.18 0.80 38.47
N ASN A 491 -7.71 0.34 39.61
CA ASN A 491 -6.90 -0.27 40.66
C ASN A 491 -6.19 -1.53 40.17
N LYS A 492 -6.87 -2.40 39.40
CA LYS A 492 -6.26 -3.58 38.78
C LYS A 492 -5.09 -3.20 37.87
N ILE A 493 -5.26 -2.20 37.02
CA ILE A 493 -4.24 -1.74 36.06
C ILE A 493 -2.98 -1.25 36.79
N PHE A 494 -3.11 -0.50 37.87
CA PHE A 494 -1.94 -0.02 38.65
C PHE A 494 -1.24 -1.13 39.47
N THR A 495 -1.80 -2.32 39.55
CA THR A 495 -1.11 -3.46 40.16
C THR A 495 -0.28 -4.28 39.17
N ILE A 496 -0.37 -3.98 37.87
CA ILE A 496 0.39 -4.68 36.82
C ILE A 496 1.89 -4.58 37.10
N ASN A 497 2.55 -5.72 37.11
CA ASN A 497 3.99 -5.90 37.41
C ASN A 497 4.46 -5.45 38.80
N ASN A 498 3.55 -5.10 39.72
CA ASN A 498 3.91 -4.60 41.06
C ASN A 498 3.78 -5.66 42.17
N LEU A 499 3.33 -6.87 41.86
CA LEU A 499 3.25 -7.96 42.83
C LEU A 499 4.58 -8.73 42.93
N ASN A 500 4.85 -9.31 44.11
CA ASN A 500 6.00 -10.16 44.35
C ASN A 500 5.81 -11.59 43.80
N ASN A 501 5.37 -11.71 42.57
CA ASN A 501 5.10 -12.97 41.88
C ASN A 501 6.09 -13.28 40.75
N LYS A 502 7.19 -12.55 40.66
CA LYS A 502 8.20 -12.68 39.58
C LYS A 502 9.41 -13.53 39.96
N PHE A 503 9.47 -14.04 41.17
CA PHE A 503 10.63 -14.82 41.60
C PHE A 503 10.80 -16.06 40.71
N GLY A 504 11.99 -16.17 40.09
CA GLY A 504 12.27 -17.24 39.12
C GLY A 504 11.61 -17.08 37.74
N ARG A 505 10.86 -15.99 37.48
CA ARG A 505 10.10 -15.77 36.25
C ARG A 505 10.61 -14.54 35.49
N SER A 506 11.82 -14.63 34.95
CA SER A 506 12.48 -13.51 34.25
C SER A 506 11.78 -13.12 32.94
N ARG A 507 11.07 -14.03 32.31
CA ARG A 507 10.37 -13.84 31.04
C ARG A 507 8.84 -13.74 31.23
N PHE A 508 8.43 -13.04 32.27
CA PHE A 508 7.07 -12.83 32.66
C PHE A 508 6.73 -11.33 32.73
N LYS A 509 5.61 -10.95 32.09
CA LYS A 509 5.04 -9.60 32.17
C LYS A 509 3.54 -9.71 32.31
N GLU A 510 2.94 -8.85 33.11
CA GLU A 510 1.49 -8.77 33.25
C GLU A 510 0.89 -7.74 32.33
N PHE A 511 -0.37 -7.95 31.94
CA PHE A 511 -1.16 -7.00 31.17
C PHE A 511 -2.64 -7.09 31.56
N TYR A 512 -3.36 -5.99 31.37
CA TYR A 512 -4.80 -5.92 31.58
C TYR A 512 -5.53 -6.10 30.27
N LEU A 513 -6.48 -7.05 30.21
CA LEU A 513 -7.32 -7.31 29.03
C LEU A 513 -8.77 -6.99 29.37
N LYS A 514 -9.34 -5.98 28.71
CA LYS A 514 -10.76 -5.61 28.77
C LYS A 514 -11.46 -6.03 27.49
N ARG A 515 -12.58 -6.77 27.63
CA ARG A 515 -13.44 -7.20 26.53
C ARG A 515 -14.87 -6.77 26.85
N GLY A 516 -15.31 -5.67 26.24
CA GLY A 516 -16.57 -5.01 26.59
C GLY A 516 -16.55 -4.52 28.05
N SER A 517 -17.51 -5.00 28.87
CA SER A 517 -17.66 -4.59 30.26
C SER A 517 -16.78 -5.36 31.28
N LYS A 518 -16.03 -6.38 30.83
CA LYS A 518 -15.21 -7.22 31.74
C LYS A 518 -13.74 -7.09 31.43
N GLY A 519 -12.95 -6.82 32.48
CA GLY A 519 -11.51 -6.71 32.36
C GLY A 519 -10.78 -7.42 33.51
N GLU A 520 -9.69 -8.15 33.17
CA GLU A 520 -8.86 -8.91 34.10
C GLU A 520 -7.37 -8.75 33.77
N VAL A 521 -6.52 -8.99 34.78
CA VAL A 521 -5.06 -9.01 34.63
C VAL A 521 -4.62 -10.44 34.35
N TYR A 522 -3.85 -10.60 33.28
CA TYR A 522 -3.25 -11.86 32.86
C TYR A 522 -1.72 -11.73 32.82
N GLY A 523 -1.04 -12.88 32.88
CA GLY A 523 0.40 -12.99 32.72
C GLY A 523 0.77 -13.47 31.31
N ASN A 524 1.71 -12.80 30.69
CA ASN A 524 2.41 -13.23 29.49
C ASN A 524 3.74 -13.84 29.91
N GLU A 525 3.87 -15.15 29.84
CA GLU A 525 5.08 -15.89 30.16
C GLU A 525 5.48 -16.76 28.97
N VAL A 526 6.74 -16.71 28.59
CA VAL A 526 7.23 -17.36 27.38
C VAL A 526 8.50 -18.18 27.65
N SER A 527 8.79 -19.13 26.78
CA SER A 527 10.01 -19.92 26.82
C SER A 527 11.24 -19.05 26.50
N LEU A 528 12.45 -19.58 26.72
CA LEU A 528 13.68 -18.89 26.33
C LEU A 528 13.78 -18.76 24.80
N GLU A 529 13.36 -19.76 24.04
CA GLU A 529 13.30 -19.72 22.57
C GLU A 529 12.42 -18.58 22.09
N GLN A 530 11.22 -18.48 22.62
CA GLN A 530 10.31 -17.39 22.31
C GLN A 530 10.88 -16.04 22.69
N TYR A 531 11.51 -15.93 23.86
CA TYR A 531 12.14 -14.70 24.31
C TYR A 531 13.21 -14.24 23.32
N LEU A 532 14.12 -15.12 22.92
CA LEU A 532 15.19 -14.83 21.95
C LEU A 532 14.65 -14.51 20.55
N THR A 533 13.50 -15.06 20.20
CA THR A 533 12.80 -14.74 18.96
C THR A 533 12.14 -13.36 19.00
N TYR A 534 11.61 -12.94 20.16
CA TYR A 534 10.84 -11.70 20.32
C TYR A 534 11.68 -10.50 20.75
N THR A 535 12.94 -10.73 21.15
CA THR A 535 13.77 -9.66 21.72
C THR A 535 13.98 -8.52 20.72
N THR A 536 13.81 -7.31 21.20
CA THR A 536 14.10 -6.06 20.50
C THR A 536 15.39 -5.41 20.99
N GLU A 537 15.99 -5.99 22.04
CA GLU A 537 17.27 -5.52 22.60
C GLU A 537 18.39 -5.80 21.61
N LYS A 538 19.03 -4.74 21.12
CA LYS A 538 20.06 -4.82 20.06
C LYS A 538 21.16 -5.86 20.34
N PRO A 539 21.76 -5.93 21.56
CA PRO A 539 22.81 -6.94 21.82
C PRO A 539 22.31 -8.37 21.68
N GLU A 540 21.14 -8.69 22.21
CA GLU A 540 20.55 -10.04 22.15
C GLU A 540 20.19 -10.40 20.71
N LYS A 541 19.57 -9.46 19.99
CA LYS A 541 19.20 -9.63 18.59
C LYS A 541 20.41 -9.90 17.71
N SER A 542 21.48 -9.10 17.85
CA SER A 542 22.74 -9.31 17.13
C SER A 542 23.37 -10.67 17.45
N ALA A 543 23.34 -11.09 18.72
CA ALA A 543 23.85 -12.41 19.10
C ALA A 543 23.06 -13.54 18.40
N VAL A 544 21.75 -13.49 18.38
CA VAL A 544 20.92 -14.46 17.64
C VAL A 544 21.25 -14.44 16.14
N GLU A 545 21.44 -13.26 15.55
CA GLU A 545 21.80 -13.13 14.12
C GLU A 545 23.17 -13.75 13.79
N TYR A 546 24.19 -13.64 14.65
CA TYR A 546 25.45 -14.34 14.45
C TYR A 546 25.29 -15.88 14.45
N TYR A 547 24.40 -16.39 15.31
CA TYR A 547 24.06 -17.82 15.27
C TYR A 547 23.34 -18.19 13.98
N VAL A 548 22.36 -17.39 13.54
CA VAL A 548 21.63 -17.62 12.29
C VAL A 548 22.56 -17.60 11.07
N GLN A 549 23.47 -16.65 11.01
CA GLN A 549 24.46 -16.57 9.93
C GLN A 549 25.39 -17.80 9.90
N HIS A 550 25.76 -18.32 11.07
CA HIS A 550 26.67 -19.46 11.16
C HIS A 550 25.98 -20.80 10.84
N TYR A 551 24.76 -21.01 11.32
CA TYR A 551 24.02 -22.28 11.16
C TYR A 551 23.09 -22.30 9.96
N GLY A 552 22.83 -21.17 9.33
CA GLY A 552 22.04 -21.04 8.08
C GLY A 552 20.53 -21.06 8.25
N ASN A 553 20.00 -21.38 9.43
CA ASN A 553 18.57 -21.32 9.72
C ASN A 553 18.28 -20.88 11.16
N TYR A 554 17.07 -20.38 11.37
CA TYR A 554 16.68 -19.78 12.64
C TYR A 554 16.43 -20.82 13.74
N ASP A 555 15.84 -21.97 13.40
CA ASP A 555 15.54 -23.05 14.37
C ASP A 555 16.83 -23.61 14.96
N GLU A 556 17.78 -23.96 14.11
CA GLU A 556 19.07 -24.52 14.54
C GLU A 556 19.86 -23.49 15.36
N ALA A 557 19.83 -22.23 14.96
CA ALA A 557 20.45 -21.14 15.69
C ALA A 557 19.91 -21.00 17.12
N LEU A 558 18.58 -21.05 17.30
CA LEU A 558 17.94 -21.00 18.61
C LEU A 558 18.30 -22.20 19.49
N ILE A 559 18.29 -23.41 18.93
CA ILE A 559 18.68 -24.61 19.65
C ILE A 559 20.14 -24.48 20.13
N LYS A 560 21.03 -24.02 19.24
CA LYS A 560 22.45 -23.90 19.55
C LYS A 560 22.75 -22.83 20.57
N ILE A 561 22.18 -21.63 20.46
CA ILE A 561 22.40 -20.58 21.48
C ILE A 561 21.89 -21.00 22.86
N ILE A 562 20.80 -21.76 22.93
CA ILE A 562 20.27 -22.28 24.20
C ILE A 562 21.15 -23.36 24.78
N ASP A 563 21.66 -24.26 23.95
CA ASP A 563 22.59 -25.31 24.39
C ASP A 563 23.94 -24.71 24.84
N ASP A 564 24.43 -23.71 24.15
CA ASP A 564 25.65 -22.99 24.52
C ASP A 564 25.43 -22.21 25.82
N LEU A 565 24.27 -21.58 26.01
CA LEU A 565 23.91 -20.91 27.28
C LEU A 565 23.95 -21.90 28.47
N LYS A 566 23.39 -23.10 28.30
CA LYS A 566 23.42 -24.15 29.33
C LYS A 566 24.83 -24.59 29.66
N ARG A 567 25.69 -24.75 28.64
CA ARG A 567 27.12 -25.15 28.82
C ARG A 567 27.94 -24.01 29.42
N PHE A 568 27.69 -22.79 29.04
CA PHE A 568 28.37 -21.61 29.54
C PHE A 568 28.10 -21.34 31.02
N GLY A 569 26.84 -21.49 31.47
CA GLY A 569 26.43 -21.49 32.88
C GLY A 569 26.51 -20.13 33.60
N ASP A 570 26.72 -19.01 32.87
CA ASP A 570 26.92 -17.69 33.47
C ASP A 570 25.92 -16.62 33.03
N GLY A 571 24.74 -17.06 32.60
CA GLY A 571 23.64 -16.19 32.24
C GLY A 571 23.68 -15.69 30.80
N LEU A 572 22.48 -15.25 30.33
CA LEU A 572 22.27 -14.83 28.94
C LEU A 572 23.08 -13.57 28.61
N GLU A 573 23.09 -12.57 29.51
CA GLU A 573 23.75 -11.29 29.28
C GLU A 573 25.26 -11.45 28.99
N ASN A 574 25.94 -12.31 29.75
CA ASN A 574 27.35 -12.57 29.56
C ASN A 574 27.66 -13.35 28.29
N LEU A 575 26.81 -14.35 27.94
CA LEU A 575 26.92 -15.05 26.67
C LEU A 575 26.74 -14.10 25.49
N VAL A 576 25.67 -13.25 25.52
CA VAL A 576 25.39 -12.24 24.49
C VAL A 576 26.55 -11.27 24.32
N SER A 577 27.16 -10.83 25.42
CA SER A 577 28.33 -9.94 25.39
C SER A 577 29.53 -10.58 24.69
N LEU A 578 29.83 -11.85 24.96
CA LEU A 578 30.90 -12.60 24.31
C LEU A 578 30.63 -12.83 22.83
N VAL A 579 29.41 -13.26 22.48
CA VAL A 579 29.04 -13.52 21.09
C VAL A 579 29.17 -12.24 20.27
N ASN A 580 28.71 -11.10 20.79
CA ASN A 580 28.81 -9.81 20.08
C ASN A 580 30.27 -9.34 19.97
N LEU A 581 31.06 -9.52 21.01
CA LEU A 581 32.48 -9.16 20.98
C LEU A 581 33.25 -9.92 19.88
N TYR A 582 32.99 -11.22 19.75
CA TYR A 582 33.66 -12.07 18.78
C TYR A 582 32.95 -12.19 17.44
N GLN A 583 31.74 -11.67 17.32
CA GLN A 583 30.89 -11.71 16.15
C GLN A 583 30.66 -13.13 15.59
N LYS A 584 30.55 -14.11 16.47
CA LYS A 584 30.36 -15.52 16.15
C LYS A 584 29.72 -16.27 17.32
N PRO A 585 29.13 -17.46 17.08
CA PRO A 585 28.67 -18.34 18.15
C PRO A 585 29.72 -18.64 19.19
N LEU A 586 29.29 -18.96 20.41
CA LEU A 586 30.18 -19.38 21.47
C LEU A 586 30.93 -20.66 21.08
N ASP A 587 32.22 -20.71 21.30
CA ASP A 587 33.03 -21.91 21.12
C ASP A 587 33.76 -22.32 22.40
N MET A 588 34.35 -23.52 22.40
CA MET A 588 35.05 -24.07 23.58
C MET A 588 36.26 -23.23 24.01
N LYS A 589 36.95 -22.59 23.04
CA LYS A 589 38.09 -21.73 23.34
C LYS A 589 37.66 -20.44 24.03
N LEU A 590 36.58 -19.81 23.56
CA LEU A 590 36.01 -18.63 24.19
C LEU A 590 35.51 -18.92 25.60
N THR A 591 34.85 -20.05 25.80
CA THR A 591 34.40 -20.51 27.12
C THR A 591 35.58 -20.72 28.08
N ALA A 592 36.65 -21.38 27.63
CA ALA A 592 37.84 -21.59 28.42
C ALA A 592 38.57 -20.28 28.79
N TYR A 593 38.65 -19.34 27.87
CA TYR A 593 39.19 -18.00 28.10
C TYR A 593 38.38 -17.22 29.14
N TYR A 594 37.05 -17.20 28.99
CA TYR A 594 36.16 -16.57 29.95
C TYR A 594 36.29 -17.16 31.35
N GLN A 595 36.38 -18.49 31.48
CA GLN A 595 36.54 -19.18 32.76
C GLN A 595 37.88 -18.85 33.46
N LYS A 596 38.92 -18.56 32.70
CA LYS A 596 40.22 -18.10 33.26
C LYS A 596 40.11 -16.68 33.85
N ILE A 597 39.31 -15.80 33.24
CA ILE A 597 39.15 -14.40 33.70
C ILE A 597 38.18 -14.30 34.87
N LYS A 598 37.18 -15.18 34.96
CA LYS A 598 36.08 -15.13 35.92
C LYS A 598 36.52 -15.17 37.41
N PRO A 599 37.53 -15.98 37.86
CA PRO A 599 37.90 -16.02 39.27
C PRO A 599 38.42 -14.71 39.83
N GLU A 600 39.02 -13.88 39.02
CA GLU A 600 39.64 -12.61 39.45
C GLU A 600 38.64 -11.42 39.41
N ASN A 601 37.49 -11.58 38.76
CA ASN A 601 36.59 -10.50 38.43
C ASN A 601 35.10 -10.74 38.76
N THR A 602 34.82 -11.58 39.72
CA THR A 602 33.45 -11.82 40.21
C THR A 602 32.75 -10.51 40.54
N GLY A 603 31.69 -10.15 39.78
CA GLY A 603 30.90 -8.94 39.96
C GLY A 603 31.24 -7.77 39.04
N LYS A 604 32.21 -7.90 38.11
CA LYS A 604 32.50 -6.87 37.09
C LYS A 604 32.00 -7.29 35.72
N ASN A 605 31.59 -6.31 34.93
CA ASN A 605 31.18 -6.55 33.54
C ASN A 605 32.40 -7.02 32.72
N VAL A 606 32.38 -8.29 32.32
CA VAL A 606 33.49 -8.96 31.58
C VAL A 606 33.78 -8.22 30.27
N PHE A 607 32.79 -7.69 29.59
CA PHE A 607 32.98 -6.87 28.40
C PHE A 607 33.86 -5.65 28.68
N LYS A 608 33.63 -4.94 29.79
CA LYS A 608 34.41 -3.77 30.17
C LYS A 608 35.87 -4.11 30.47
N ILE A 609 36.12 -5.30 31.03
CA ILE A 609 37.48 -5.78 31.33
C ILE A 609 38.19 -6.13 30.04
N ILE A 610 37.55 -6.88 29.14
CA ILE A 610 38.17 -7.28 27.86
C ILE A 610 38.40 -6.04 26.98
N SER A 611 37.46 -5.13 26.91
CA SER A 611 37.63 -3.87 26.16
C SER A 611 38.78 -3.02 26.73
N GLN A 612 38.89 -2.90 28.07
CA GLN A 612 39.97 -2.18 28.72
C GLN A 612 41.34 -2.85 28.47
N GLU A 613 41.41 -4.18 28.51
CA GLU A 613 42.62 -4.90 28.23
C GLU A 613 43.09 -4.80 26.78
N LEU A 614 42.16 -4.72 25.83
CA LEU A 614 42.44 -4.46 24.41
C LEU A 614 42.93 -3.02 24.18
N GLU A 615 42.30 -2.02 24.83
CA GLU A 615 42.72 -0.62 24.78
C GLU A 615 44.09 -0.43 25.43
N ASP A 616 44.35 -1.01 26.62
CA ASP A 616 45.59 -0.88 27.37
C ASP A 616 46.78 -1.50 26.63
N ARG A 617 46.52 -2.53 25.82
CA ARG A 617 47.57 -3.20 25.03
C ARG A 617 47.69 -2.70 23.60
N ASN A 618 46.77 -1.86 23.14
CA ASN A 618 46.64 -1.37 21.76
C ASN A 618 46.75 -2.50 20.71
N ILE A 619 46.10 -3.65 21.01
CA ILE A 619 46.09 -4.85 20.16
C ILE A 619 44.69 -5.14 19.68
N SER A 620 44.59 -5.68 18.48
CA SER A 620 43.31 -6.18 17.97
C SER A 620 42.91 -7.47 18.69
N LEU A 621 41.60 -7.72 18.78
CA LEU A 621 41.05 -8.94 19.35
C LEU A 621 41.66 -10.21 18.71
N ALA A 622 41.95 -10.19 17.42
CA ALA A 622 42.56 -11.27 16.67
C ALA A 622 44.02 -11.53 17.11
N GLU A 623 44.77 -10.49 17.50
CA GLU A 623 46.14 -10.59 18.03
C GLU A 623 46.15 -11.13 19.45
N LEU A 624 45.19 -10.72 20.29
CA LEU A 624 45.04 -11.25 21.65
C LEU A 624 44.77 -12.77 21.63
N ILE A 625 43.90 -13.22 20.72
CA ILE A 625 43.60 -14.65 20.55
C ILE A 625 44.85 -15.42 20.07
N LYS A 626 45.60 -14.88 19.12
CA LYS A 626 46.85 -15.48 18.64
C LYS A 626 47.91 -15.56 19.73
N GLN A 627 48.14 -14.51 20.50
CA GLN A 627 49.11 -14.51 21.61
C GLN A 627 48.77 -15.58 22.65
N ASN A 628 47.49 -15.76 23.01
CA ASN A 628 47.08 -16.81 23.94
C ASN A 628 47.15 -18.23 23.36
N GLU A 629 47.21 -18.41 22.06
CA GLU A 629 47.47 -19.69 21.41
C GLU A 629 48.96 -20.08 21.46
N TYR A 630 49.87 -19.09 21.42
CA TYR A 630 51.31 -19.32 21.49
C TYR A 630 51.85 -19.55 22.93
N GLU A 631 51.18 -18.99 23.95
CA GLU A 631 51.57 -19.24 25.36
C GLU A 631 51.15 -20.63 25.87
N LYS A 632 50.50 -21.45 25.07
CA LYS A 632 50.07 -22.82 25.38
C LYS A 632 50.90 -23.92 24.70
N VAL A 633 51.98 -23.57 23.99
CA VAL A 633 53.01 -24.47 23.49
C VAL A 633 54.27 -24.31 24.34
#